data_51c2653072225d7ca38450cb1c86f683
#
_entry.id   51c2653072225d7ca38450cb1c86f683
#
_cell.length_a   1.000
_cell.length_b   1.000
_cell.length_c   1.000
_cell.angle_alpha   90.00
_cell.angle_beta   90.00
_cell.angle_gamma   90.00
#
_symmetry.space_group_name_H-M   'P 1'
#
loop_
_entity.id
_entity.type
_entity.pdbx_description
1 polymer ?
#
loop_
_entity_poly.entity_id
_entity_poly.type
_entity_poly.pdbx_seq_one_letter_code
_entity_poly.pdbx_strand_id
1 'polypeptide(L)'
;DCLARVRVRLGELTQSIDLICGCLELLPEGAIEAPVRGLPPAGEYFTRVEQPRGEALYYVKGNGTKNLERFRLRTPTNVNLAALVKMLKGCELADVPNIILTIDPCISCCER
;
A
#
# COMPACT_ATOMS: atom_id res chain seq x y z
N ASP A 1 -13.19 11.75 15.83
CA ASP A 1 -14.11 10.67 16.19
C ASP A 1 -14.22 9.64 15.07
N CYS A 2 -14.96 8.56 15.28
CA CYS A 2 -15.15 7.47 14.31
C CYS A 2 -15.86 7.97 13.03
N LEU A 3 -16.87 8.81 13.15
CA LEU A 3 -17.60 9.37 12.01
C LEU A 3 -16.69 10.22 11.11
N ALA A 4 -15.84 11.06 11.69
CA ALA A 4 -14.89 11.88 10.92
C ALA A 4 -13.94 10.99 10.10
N ARG A 5 -13.46 9.88 10.67
CA ARG A 5 -12.60 8.92 9.97
C ARG A 5 -13.32 8.25 8.80
N VAL A 6 -14.58 7.84 8.98
CA VAL A 6 -15.40 7.28 7.89
C VAL A 6 -15.60 8.30 6.77
N ARG A 7 -15.87 9.56 7.09
CA ARG A 7 -16.00 10.64 6.10
C ARG A 7 -14.73 10.83 5.25
N VAL A 8 -13.55 10.74 5.88
CA VAL A 8 -12.27 10.78 5.16
C VAL A 8 -12.19 9.64 4.15
N ARG A 9 -12.54 8.40 4.55
CA ARG A 9 -12.53 7.25 3.64
C ARG A 9 -13.49 7.38 2.46
N LEU A 10 -14.66 7.95 2.68
CA LEU A 10 -15.59 8.24 1.59
C LEU A 10 -15.04 9.29 0.61
N GLY A 11 -14.36 10.32 1.13
CA GLY A 11 -13.66 11.30 0.29
C GLY A 11 -12.52 10.69 -0.53
N GLU A 12 -11.71 9.82 0.08
CA GLU A 12 -10.63 9.08 -0.61
C GLU A 12 -11.17 8.17 -1.72
N LEU A 13 -12.36 7.58 -1.53
CA LEU A 13 -13.01 6.77 -2.57
C LEU A 13 -13.37 7.62 -3.80
N THR A 14 -13.96 8.80 -3.59
CA THR A 14 -14.27 9.73 -4.67
C THR A 14 -13.01 10.18 -5.40
N GLN A 15 -11.97 10.56 -4.66
CA GLN A 15 -10.68 10.94 -5.23
C GLN A 15 -10.05 9.81 -6.05
N SER A 16 -10.17 8.56 -5.59
CA SER A 16 -9.65 7.40 -6.33
C SER A 16 -10.36 7.21 -7.67
N ILE A 17 -11.67 7.46 -7.73
CA ILE A 17 -12.44 7.42 -8.98
C ILE A 17 -11.94 8.50 -9.95
N ASP A 18 -11.75 9.73 -9.46
CA ASP A 18 -11.24 10.83 -10.28
C ASP A 18 -9.84 10.54 -10.82
N LEU A 19 -8.97 9.96 -9.99
CA LEU A 19 -7.62 9.54 -10.41
C LEU A 19 -7.67 8.44 -11.48
N ILE A 20 -8.56 7.47 -11.37
CA ILE A 20 -8.73 6.41 -12.38
C ILE A 20 -9.18 7.03 -13.70
N CYS A 21 -10.17 7.93 -13.68
CA CYS A 21 -10.64 8.61 -14.88
C CYS A 21 -9.50 9.42 -15.54
N GLY A 22 -8.76 10.20 -14.76
CA GLY A 22 -7.60 10.94 -15.26
C GLY A 22 -6.49 10.04 -15.83
N CYS A 23 -6.21 8.90 -15.20
CA CYS A 23 -5.25 7.94 -15.74
C CYS A 23 -5.71 7.36 -17.08
N LEU A 24 -7.00 7.07 -17.24
CA LEU A 24 -7.54 6.55 -18.50
C LEU A 24 -7.45 7.58 -19.62
N GLU A 25 -7.68 8.86 -19.32
CA GLU A 25 -7.54 9.94 -20.31
C GLU A 25 -6.09 10.16 -20.75
N LEU A 26 -5.14 9.93 -19.86
CA LEU A 26 -3.70 10.11 -20.10
C LEU A 26 -3.00 8.83 -20.57
N LEU A 27 -3.73 7.72 -20.72
CA LEU A 27 -3.15 6.44 -21.08
C LEU A 27 -2.53 6.51 -22.48
N PRO A 28 -1.21 6.33 -22.64
CA PRO A 28 -0.58 6.37 -23.94
C PRO A 28 -0.95 5.15 -24.78
N GLU A 29 -1.09 5.35 -26.08
CA GLU A 29 -1.17 4.25 -27.04
C GLU A 29 0.19 3.55 -27.13
N GLY A 30 0.18 2.23 -27.32
CA GLY A 30 1.42 1.47 -27.52
C GLY A 30 1.35 0.04 -26.99
N ALA A 31 2.51 -0.57 -26.91
CA ALA A 31 2.64 -1.93 -26.37
C ALA A 31 2.36 -1.94 -24.86
N ILE A 32 1.55 -2.90 -24.43
CA ILE A 32 1.23 -3.11 -23.01
C ILE A 32 2.30 -3.92 -22.27
N GLU A 33 3.28 -4.43 -22.99
CA GLU A 33 4.36 -5.25 -22.46
C GLU A 33 5.69 -4.83 -23.09
N ALA A 34 6.73 -4.73 -22.24
CA ALA A 34 8.11 -4.58 -22.67
C ALA A 34 8.87 -5.89 -22.40
N PRO A 35 9.47 -6.54 -23.40
CA PRO A 35 10.22 -7.76 -23.20
C PRO A 35 11.49 -7.48 -22.40
N VAL A 36 11.57 -8.03 -21.19
CA VAL A 36 12.78 -7.97 -20.35
C VAL A 36 13.55 -9.28 -20.52
N ARG A 37 14.76 -9.18 -21.06
CA ARG A 37 15.64 -10.33 -21.28
C ARG A 37 16.87 -10.23 -20.38
N GLY A 38 17.36 -11.37 -19.92
CA GLY A 38 18.56 -11.47 -19.10
C GLY A 38 18.25 -11.72 -17.62
N LEU A 39 19.30 -11.68 -16.81
CA LEU A 39 19.20 -11.83 -15.37
C LEU A 39 19.13 -10.45 -14.71
N PRO A 40 18.43 -10.35 -13.56
CA PRO A 40 18.50 -9.12 -12.77
C PRO A 40 19.95 -8.76 -12.44
N PRO A 41 20.34 -7.47 -12.52
CA PRO A 41 21.68 -7.06 -12.21
C PRO A 41 22.00 -7.28 -10.71
N ALA A 42 23.27 -7.49 -10.38
CA ALA A 42 23.76 -7.39 -9.02
C ALA A 42 23.65 -5.93 -8.55
N GLY A 43 23.18 -5.72 -7.34
CA GLY A 43 23.05 -4.38 -6.77
C GLY A 43 21.93 -4.27 -5.75
N GLU A 44 21.83 -3.11 -5.14
CA GLU A 44 20.80 -2.78 -4.17
C GLU A 44 19.86 -1.72 -4.74
N TYR A 45 18.57 -1.96 -4.57
CA TYR A 45 17.52 -1.11 -5.08
C TYR A 45 16.53 -0.81 -3.98
N PHE A 46 16.17 0.45 -3.87
CA PHE A 46 15.21 0.94 -2.90
C PHE A 46 14.17 1.78 -3.61
N THR A 47 12.89 1.48 -3.34
CA THR A 47 11.80 2.28 -3.89
C THR A 47 10.69 2.49 -2.86
N ARG A 48 10.00 3.61 -3.00
CA ARG A 48 8.84 3.99 -2.20
C ARG A 48 7.69 4.26 -3.14
N VAL A 49 6.52 3.76 -2.80
CA VAL A 49 5.31 3.92 -3.58
C VAL A 49 4.17 4.29 -2.66
N GLU A 50 3.41 5.31 -3.03
CA GLU A 50 2.15 5.60 -2.37
C GLU A 50 1.11 4.55 -2.77
N GLN A 51 0.49 3.96 -1.78
CA GLN A 51 -0.63 3.04 -1.94
C GLN A 51 -1.88 3.63 -1.28
N PRO A 52 -3.10 3.13 -1.60
CA PRO A 52 -4.33 3.64 -0.99
C PRO A 52 -4.34 3.66 0.55
N ARG A 53 -3.56 2.78 1.18
CA ARG A 53 -3.46 2.63 2.64
C ARG A 53 -2.28 3.38 3.27
N GLY A 54 -1.43 3.96 2.45
CA GLY A 54 -0.21 4.65 2.84
C GLY A 54 1.04 4.17 2.10
N GLU A 55 2.20 4.59 2.55
CA GLU A 55 3.48 4.29 1.91
C GLU A 55 3.88 2.82 2.02
N ALA A 56 4.17 2.20 0.88
CA ALA A 56 4.90 0.95 0.78
C ALA A 56 6.36 1.19 0.41
N LEU A 57 7.25 0.44 1.02
CA LEU A 57 8.68 0.57 0.85
C LEU A 57 9.26 -0.80 0.50
N TYR A 58 9.99 -0.85 -0.61
CA TYR A 58 10.64 -2.05 -1.10
C TYR A 58 12.15 -1.88 -1.06
N TYR A 59 12.83 -2.84 -0.48
CA TYR A 59 14.27 -3.00 -0.58
C TYR A 59 14.58 -4.36 -1.21
N VAL A 60 15.36 -4.35 -2.27
CA VAL A 60 15.73 -5.54 -3.04
C VAL A 60 17.23 -5.55 -3.24
N LYS A 61 17.88 -6.68 -2.93
CA LYS A 61 19.28 -6.93 -3.24
C LYS A 61 19.40 -8.10 -4.20
N GLY A 62 19.88 -7.81 -5.39
CA GLY A 62 20.19 -8.78 -6.43
C GLY A 62 21.66 -9.19 -6.39
N ASN A 63 21.94 -10.42 -6.81
CA ASN A 63 23.29 -10.99 -6.90
C ASN A 63 23.67 -11.40 -8.33
N GLY A 64 22.94 -10.93 -9.33
CA GLY A 64 23.16 -11.30 -10.74
C GLY A 64 22.62 -12.67 -11.12
N THR A 65 21.84 -13.31 -10.25
CA THR A 65 21.16 -14.58 -10.52
C THR A 65 19.64 -14.41 -10.54
N LYS A 66 18.89 -15.48 -10.80
CA LYS A 66 17.41 -15.47 -10.72
C LYS A 66 16.87 -15.31 -9.31
N ASN A 67 17.70 -15.57 -8.29
CA ASN A 67 17.31 -15.49 -6.90
C ASN A 67 17.80 -14.19 -6.29
N LEU A 68 16.95 -13.55 -5.49
CA LEU A 68 17.34 -12.38 -4.73
C LEU A 68 18.20 -12.79 -3.53
N GLU A 69 19.24 -12.03 -3.24
CA GLU A 69 20.04 -12.19 -2.01
C GLU A 69 19.26 -11.73 -0.80
N ARG A 70 18.50 -10.62 -0.94
CA ARG A 70 17.67 -10.08 0.13
C ARG A 70 16.46 -9.36 -0.44
N PHE A 71 15.32 -9.54 0.23
CA PHE A 71 14.10 -8.80 -0.01
C PHE A 71 13.52 -8.30 1.32
N ARG A 72 13.13 -7.03 1.38
CA ARG A 72 12.44 -6.43 2.51
C ARG A 72 11.28 -5.59 2.00
N LEU A 73 10.13 -5.77 2.60
CA LEU A 73 8.93 -5.02 2.31
C LEU A 73 8.38 -4.43 3.61
N ARG A 74 8.18 -3.14 3.61
CA ARG A 74 7.43 -2.44 4.66
C ARG A 74 6.09 -2.02 4.09
N THR A 75 5.03 -2.55 4.68
CA THR A 75 3.66 -2.31 4.23
C THR A 75 2.99 -1.25 5.09
N PRO A 76 2.05 -0.47 4.54
CA PRO A 76 1.36 0.57 5.30
C PRO A 76 0.50 0.01 6.44
N THR A 77 -0.14 -1.14 6.27
CA THR A 77 -0.96 -1.73 7.33
C THR A 77 -0.14 -2.03 8.58
N ASN A 78 1.07 -2.61 8.44
CA ASN A 78 1.95 -2.86 9.58
C ASN A 78 2.32 -1.60 10.35
N VAL A 79 2.51 -0.48 9.64
CA VAL A 79 2.79 0.82 10.26
C VAL A 79 1.59 1.34 11.03
N ASN A 80 0.38 1.12 10.52
CA ASN A 80 -0.86 1.62 11.11
C ASN A 80 -1.34 0.80 12.32
N LEU A 81 -0.86 -0.43 12.53
CA LEU A 81 -1.29 -1.28 13.64
C LEU A 81 -1.02 -0.66 15.01
N ALA A 82 0.10 0.01 15.20
CA ALA A 82 0.41 0.66 16.48
C ALA A 82 -0.59 1.78 16.81
N ALA A 83 -0.98 2.56 15.80
CA ALA A 83 -2.01 3.59 15.93
C ALA A 83 -3.39 2.97 16.20
N LEU A 84 -3.73 1.86 15.53
CA LEU A 84 -4.97 1.13 15.74
C LEU A 84 -5.13 0.70 17.21
N VAL A 85 -4.12 0.06 17.78
CA VAL A 85 -4.15 -0.39 19.18
C VAL A 85 -4.37 0.79 20.14
N LYS A 86 -3.80 1.95 19.84
CA LYS A 86 -4.02 3.17 20.64
C LYS A 86 -5.45 3.71 20.51
N MET A 87 -6.02 3.67 19.30
CA MET A 87 -7.37 4.15 19.04
C MET A 87 -8.47 3.28 19.68
N LEU A 88 -8.20 1.98 19.84
CA LEU A 88 -9.13 1.04 20.48
C LEU A 88 -9.24 1.21 22.00
N LYS A 89 -8.30 1.93 22.63
CA LYS A 89 -8.36 2.16 24.07
C LYS A 89 -9.44 3.18 24.41
N GLY A 90 -10.43 2.74 25.21
CA GLY A 90 -11.50 3.60 25.69
C GLY A 90 -12.58 3.91 24.64
N CYS A 91 -12.61 3.20 23.51
CA CYS A 91 -13.72 3.29 22.56
C CYS A 91 -14.92 2.46 23.01
N GLU A 92 -16.09 2.79 22.49
CA GLU A 92 -17.28 1.97 22.64
C GLU A 92 -17.13 0.65 21.86
N LEU A 93 -17.66 -0.44 22.41
CA LEU A 93 -17.57 -1.76 21.77
C LEU A 93 -18.20 -1.77 20.37
N ALA A 94 -19.27 -1.01 20.18
CA ALA A 94 -19.93 -0.89 18.88
C ALA A 94 -19.07 -0.18 17.82
N ASP A 95 -18.12 0.66 18.23
CA ASP A 95 -17.23 1.37 17.31
C ASP A 95 -16.00 0.57 16.90
N VAL A 96 -15.68 -0.52 17.61
CA VAL A 96 -14.50 -1.34 17.34
C VAL A 96 -14.39 -1.77 15.86
N PRO A 97 -15.42 -2.37 15.23
CA PRO A 97 -15.35 -2.76 13.83
C PRO A 97 -15.10 -1.56 12.91
N ASN A 98 -15.74 -0.43 13.18
CA ASN A 98 -15.60 0.79 12.38
C ASN A 98 -14.17 1.36 12.51
N ILE A 99 -13.61 1.42 13.71
CA ILE A 99 -12.25 1.88 13.95
C ILE A 99 -11.24 1.00 13.20
N ILE A 100 -11.42 -0.33 13.24
CA ILE A 100 -10.58 -1.26 12.49
C ILE A 100 -10.68 -0.99 10.99
N LEU A 101 -11.87 -0.88 10.44
CA LEU A 101 -12.09 -0.62 9.02
C LEU A 101 -11.50 0.72 8.57
N THR A 102 -11.43 1.72 9.45
CA THR A 102 -10.89 3.04 9.07
C THR A 102 -9.39 3.07 8.84
N ILE A 103 -8.61 2.08 9.25
CA ILE A 103 -7.20 1.96 8.85
C ILE A 103 -7.03 1.23 7.53
N ASP A 104 -8.14 0.74 6.94
CA ASP A 104 -8.15 -0.04 5.72
C ASP A 104 -7.18 -1.25 5.78
N PRO A 105 -7.40 -2.20 6.72
CA PRO A 105 -6.45 -3.27 6.95
C PRO A 105 -6.38 -4.22 5.76
N CYS A 106 -5.17 -4.60 5.40
CA CYS A 106 -4.89 -5.56 4.34
C CYS A 106 -4.20 -6.79 4.92
N ILE A 107 -4.82 -7.97 4.82
CA ILE A 107 -4.28 -9.21 5.37
C ILE A 107 -2.92 -9.55 4.76
N SER A 108 -2.79 -9.46 3.44
CA SER A 108 -1.51 -9.70 2.77
C SER A 108 -0.40 -8.73 3.17
N CYS A 109 -0.76 -7.51 3.59
CA CYS A 109 0.20 -6.55 4.15
C CYS A 109 0.68 -6.95 5.56
N CYS A 110 -0.14 -7.66 6.34
CA CYS A 110 0.21 -8.09 7.69
C CYS A 110 1.14 -9.29 7.72
N GLU A 111 1.15 -10.07 6.64
CA GLU A 111 1.97 -11.29 6.51
C GLU A 111 3.39 -11.03 5.98
N ARG A 112 3.88 -9.78 6.02
CA ARG A 112 5.18 -9.37 5.45
C ARG A 112 6.20 -8.99 6.50
#